data_5c21c020751b6878f654dd6ae6b43eed
#
_entry.id   5c21c020751b6878f654dd6ae6b43eed
#
_cell.length_a   1.000
_cell.length_b   1.000
_cell.length_c   1.000
_cell.angle_alpha   90.00
_cell.angle_beta   90.00
_cell.angle_gamma   90.00
#
_symmetry.space_group_name_H-M   'P 1'
#
loop_
_entity.id
_entity.type
_entity.pdbx_description
1 polymer ?
#
loop_
_entity_poly.entity_id
_entity_poly.type
_entity_poly.pdbx_seq_one_letter_code
_entity_poly.pdbx_strand_id
1 'polypeptide(L)'
;MFRFYEILDSKDHRYLLEEYEDVVIDEKLKGELSDCWNDLFREYIDLKDDTTIKQSFKQLALISKLEKKLNVCSKLLECLGYQSTRVGQVKLMKELAAWGFSMDRRKPLEDEVSRIFRSLKSLKSNILIKKAAFQETHKKEATQEKLDLDRDIVNVEQALGGGKNIDPDRTMMSKWVAMVRKAKEPSKSVI
;
A
#
# COMPACT_ATOMS: atom_id res chain seq x y z
N MET A 1 -13.62 8.99 -12.09
CA MET A 1 -12.46 8.34 -12.71
C MET A 1 -11.25 9.27 -12.74
N PHE A 2 -11.38 10.51 -13.21
CA PHE A 2 -10.30 11.50 -13.26
C PHE A 2 -9.55 11.63 -11.91
N ARG A 3 -10.26 11.88 -10.80
CA ARG A 3 -9.66 12.01 -9.46
C ARG A 3 -8.85 10.78 -9.02
N PHE A 4 -9.22 9.58 -9.45
CA PHE A 4 -8.46 8.37 -9.13
C PHE A 4 -7.09 8.37 -9.82
N TYR A 5 -7.01 8.80 -11.07
CA TYR A 5 -5.75 8.92 -11.80
C TYR A 5 -4.88 10.06 -11.23
N GLU A 6 -5.50 11.17 -10.81
CA GLU A 6 -4.80 12.26 -10.13
C GLU A 6 -4.13 11.77 -8.83
N ILE A 7 -4.81 10.92 -8.04
CA ILE A 7 -4.22 10.33 -6.83
C ILE A 7 -3.07 9.38 -7.18
N LEU A 8 -3.20 8.60 -8.26
CA LEU A 8 -2.13 7.70 -8.70
C LEU A 8 -0.86 8.46 -9.08
N ASP A 9 -0.99 9.61 -9.72
CA ASP A 9 0.14 10.44 -10.16
C ASP A 9 0.69 11.30 -9.02
N SER A 10 -0.14 12.12 -8.38
CA SER A 10 0.25 13.09 -7.36
C SER A 10 0.51 12.50 -5.98
N LYS A 11 -0.07 11.32 -5.67
CA LYS A 11 -0.14 10.70 -4.33
C LYS A 11 -0.90 11.56 -3.32
N ASP A 12 -1.71 12.50 -3.78
CA ASP A 12 -2.50 13.39 -2.95
C ASP A 12 -3.91 12.84 -2.74
N HIS A 13 -4.16 12.30 -1.54
CA HIS A 13 -5.46 11.71 -1.20
C HIS A 13 -6.58 12.73 -1.02
N ARG A 14 -6.30 14.05 -1.06
CA ARG A 14 -7.33 15.11 -1.00
C ARG A 14 -8.32 14.98 -2.14
N TYR A 15 -7.90 14.48 -3.29
CA TYR A 15 -8.78 14.22 -4.44
C TYR A 15 -9.93 13.23 -4.14
N LEU A 16 -9.93 12.55 -2.99
CA LEU A 16 -11.08 11.76 -2.52
C LEU A 16 -12.21 12.63 -1.97
N LEU A 17 -11.92 13.87 -1.60
CA LEU A 17 -12.92 14.82 -1.07
C LEU A 17 -13.64 15.50 -2.23
N GLU A 18 -14.90 15.86 -2.00
CA GLU A 18 -15.71 16.58 -2.97
C GLU A 18 -15.20 18.01 -3.19
N GLU A 19 -14.81 18.67 -2.10
CA GLU A 19 -14.15 19.98 -2.08
C GLU A 19 -12.77 19.80 -1.45
N TYR A 20 -11.71 19.78 -2.24
CA TYR A 20 -10.36 19.42 -1.78
C TYR A 20 -9.36 20.59 -1.71
N GLU A 21 -9.68 21.73 -2.37
CA GLU A 21 -8.71 22.80 -2.60
C GLU A 21 -8.32 23.52 -1.29
N ASP A 22 -9.28 23.73 -0.38
CA ASP A 22 -9.08 24.51 0.84
C ASP A 22 -9.13 23.66 2.14
N VAL A 23 -9.10 22.32 2.03
CA VAL A 23 -9.22 21.46 3.20
C VAL A 23 -7.90 21.34 3.95
N VAL A 24 -7.91 21.77 5.21
CA VAL A 24 -6.80 21.52 6.14
C VAL A 24 -6.90 20.08 6.64
N ILE A 25 -5.91 19.26 6.30
CA ILE A 25 -5.87 17.85 6.67
C ILE A 25 -5.18 17.71 8.04
N ASP A 26 -5.91 17.29 9.04
CA ASP A 26 -5.36 16.80 10.29
C ASP A 26 -4.88 15.33 10.15
N GLU A 27 -4.13 14.83 11.13
CA GLU A 27 -3.58 13.46 11.10
C GLU A 27 -4.68 12.38 11.10
N LYS A 28 -5.85 12.66 11.66
CA LYS A 28 -6.97 11.74 11.68
C LYS A 28 -7.60 11.62 10.29
N LEU A 29 -7.93 12.75 9.68
CA LEU A 29 -8.49 12.80 8.32
C LEU A 29 -7.53 12.19 7.31
N LYS A 30 -6.23 12.44 7.45
CA LYS A 30 -5.19 11.82 6.62
C LYS A 30 -5.22 10.29 6.73
N GLY A 31 -5.40 9.76 7.94
CA GLY A 31 -5.56 8.32 8.17
C GLY A 31 -6.80 7.77 7.47
N GLU A 32 -7.95 8.42 7.66
CA GLU A 32 -9.22 8.01 7.05
C GLU A 32 -9.17 8.06 5.51
N LEU A 33 -8.59 9.10 4.93
CA LEU A 33 -8.41 9.20 3.47
C LEU A 33 -7.47 8.13 2.93
N SER A 34 -6.39 7.81 3.67
CA SER A 34 -5.47 6.74 3.29
C SER A 34 -6.15 5.37 3.32
N ASP A 35 -6.99 5.10 4.31
CA ASP A 35 -7.74 3.85 4.41
C ASP A 35 -8.77 3.74 3.28
N CYS A 36 -9.53 4.80 3.02
CA CYS A 36 -10.46 4.88 1.90
C CYS A 36 -9.77 4.65 0.55
N TRP A 37 -8.61 5.29 0.33
CA TRP A 37 -7.80 5.07 -0.86
C TRP A 37 -7.35 3.61 -1.01
N ASN A 38 -6.86 3.01 0.07
CA ASN A 38 -6.40 1.63 0.05
C ASN A 38 -7.52 0.65 -0.31
N ASP A 39 -8.74 0.90 0.15
CA ASP A 39 -9.90 0.06 -0.17
C ASP A 39 -10.32 0.24 -1.63
N LEU A 40 -10.41 1.47 -2.13
CA LEU A 40 -10.70 1.76 -3.55
C LEU A 40 -9.63 1.18 -4.48
N PHE A 41 -8.36 1.33 -4.11
CA PHE A 41 -7.26 0.79 -4.91
C PHE A 41 -7.25 -0.73 -4.93
N ARG A 42 -7.59 -1.37 -3.81
CA ARG A 42 -7.76 -2.82 -3.74
C ARG A 42 -8.89 -3.30 -4.64
N GLU A 43 -10.06 -2.64 -4.56
CA GLU A 43 -11.18 -2.94 -5.44
C GLU A 43 -10.81 -2.81 -6.93
N TYR A 44 -10.12 -1.73 -7.29
CA TYR A 44 -9.62 -1.52 -8.65
C TYR A 44 -8.70 -2.66 -9.12
N ILE A 45 -7.72 -3.08 -8.28
CA ILE A 45 -6.81 -4.18 -8.61
C ILE A 45 -7.58 -5.49 -8.76
N ASP A 46 -8.55 -5.76 -7.90
CA ASP A 46 -9.37 -6.97 -7.96
C ASP A 46 -10.24 -6.99 -9.21
N LEU A 47 -10.81 -5.84 -9.58
CA LEU A 47 -11.59 -5.70 -10.79
C LEU A 47 -10.75 -5.80 -12.07
N LYS A 48 -9.52 -5.30 -12.08
CA LYS A 48 -8.62 -5.36 -13.24
C LYS A 48 -8.10 -6.77 -13.53
N ASP A 49 -8.16 -7.65 -12.52
CA ASP A 49 -7.66 -9.05 -12.54
C ASP A 49 -6.20 -9.20 -13.02
N ASP A 50 -5.40 -8.18 -12.75
CA ASP A 50 -3.98 -8.14 -13.10
C ASP A 50 -3.17 -8.81 -11.98
N THR A 51 -2.68 -10.00 -12.26
CA THR A 51 -1.90 -10.80 -11.29
C THR A 51 -0.59 -10.11 -10.91
N THR A 52 0.02 -9.36 -11.81
CA THR A 52 1.31 -8.66 -11.58
C THR A 52 1.09 -7.51 -10.59
N ILE A 53 0.07 -6.69 -10.82
CA ILE A 53 -0.29 -5.59 -9.91
C ILE A 53 -0.70 -6.14 -8.54
N LYS A 54 -1.47 -7.24 -8.49
CA LYS A 54 -1.83 -7.91 -7.22
C LYS A 54 -0.60 -8.38 -6.44
N GLN A 55 0.40 -8.95 -7.11
CA GLN A 55 1.64 -9.38 -6.49
C GLN A 55 2.46 -8.20 -5.97
N SER A 56 2.59 -7.16 -6.77
CA SER A 56 3.28 -5.92 -6.39
C SER A 56 2.66 -5.28 -5.16
N PHE A 57 1.33 -5.18 -5.12
CA PHE A 57 0.60 -4.66 -3.96
C PHE A 57 0.82 -5.51 -2.70
N LYS A 58 0.78 -6.85 -2.81
CA LYS A 58 1.06 -7.75 -1.70
C LYS A 58 2.49 -7.57 -1.17
N GLN A 59 3.46 -7.37 -2.06
CA GLN A 59 4.85 -7.10 -1.67
C GLN A 59 4.99 -5.77 -0.93
N LEU A 60 4.37 -4.70 -1.43
CA LEU A 60 4.36 -3.39 -0.74
C LEU A 60 3.71 -3.46 0.63
N ALA A 61 2.55 -4.10 0.74
CA ALA A 61 1.86 -4.30 2.01
C ALA A 61 2.71 -5.10 3.01
N LEU A 62 3.44 -6.13 2.53
CA LEU A 62 4.38 -6.88 3.36
C LEU A 62 5.54 -6.01 3.84
N ILE A 63 6.16 -5.22 2.96
CA ILE A 63 7.24 -4.30 3.30
C ILE A 63 6.76 -3.31 4.36
N SER A 64 5.62 -2.66 4.15
CA SER A 64 5.02 -1.70 5.10
C SER A 64 4.76 -2.32 6.47
N LYS A 65 4.21 -3.55 6.50
CA LYS A 65 4.00 -4.30 7.74
C LYS A 65 5.30 -4.58 8.49
N LEU A 66 6.36 -4.95 7.79
CA LEU A 66 7.68 -5.21 8.39
C LEU A 66 8.32 -3.91 8.90
N GLU A 67 8.17 -2.80 8.18
CA GLU A 67 8.64 -1.48 8.63
C GLU A 67 7.90 -1.01 9.89
N LYS A 68 6.59 -1.15 9.92
CA LYS A 68 5.79 -0.85 11.11
C LYS A 68 6.26 -1.68 12.30
N LYS A 69 6.47 -3.00 12.10
CA LYS A 69 7.02 -3.90 13.12
C LYS A 69 8.38 -3.41 13.62
N LEU A 70 9.31 -3.09 12.71
CA LEU A 70 10.64 -2.60 13.05
C LEU A 70 10.55 -1.31 13.88
N ASN A 71 9.78 -0.33 13.43
CA ASN A 71 9.66 0.97 14.08
C ASN A 71 9.04 0.86 15.48
N VAL A 72 7.94 0.10 15.61
CA VAL A 72 7.27 -0.09 16.91
C VAL A 72 8.19 -0.83 17.89
N CYS A 73 8.80 -1.94 17.46
CA CYS A 73 9.66 -2.72 18.36
C CYS A 73 10.94 -1.98 18.74
N SER A 74 11.52 -1.17 17.84
CA SER A 74 12.67 -0.31 18.19
C SER A 74 12.31 0.70 19.26
N LYS A 75 11.16 1.38 19.13
CA LYS A 75 10.67 2.32 20.15
C LYS A 75 10.35 1.64 21.48
N LEU A 76 9.74 0.45 21.45
CA LEU A 76 9.44 -0.30 22.66
C LEU A 76 10.73 -0.73 23.40
N LEU A 77 11.78 -1.14 22.67
CA LEU A 77 13.09 -1.46 23.28
C LEU A 77 13.75 -0.21 23.88
N GLU A 78 13.68 0.90 23.17
CA GLU A 78 14.19 2.18 23.67
C GLU A 78 13.47 2.58 24.96
N CYS A 79 12.14 2.56 24.97
CA CYS A 79 11.35 2.81 26.18
C CYS A 79 11.67 1.85 27.31
N LEU A 80 11.94 0.58 27.01
CA LEU A 80 12.30 -0.43 28.00
C LEU A 80 13.64 -0.10 28.69
N GLY A 81 14.60 0.46 27.94
CA GLY A 81 15.88 0.91 28.47
C GLY A 81 15.77 2.08 29.46
N TYR A 82 14.77 2.93 29.29
CA TYR A 82 14.52 4.08 30.19
C TYR A 82 13.54 3.77 31.32
N GLN A 83 12.87 2.62 31.29
CA GLN A 83 11.82 2.28 32.25
C GLN A 83 12.40 1.76 33.55
N SER A 84 12.28 2.53 34.62
CA SER A 84 12.78 2.16 35.96
C SER A 84 11.81 1.30 36.77
N THR A 85 10.51 1.31 36.46
CA THR A 85 9.51 0.56 37.22
C THR A 85 9.30 -0.84 36.67
N ARG A 86 9.27 -1.84 37.55
CA ARG A 86 9.03 -3.24 37.16
C ARG A 86 7.68 -3.45 36.44
N VAL A 87 6.65 -2.70 36.83
CA VAL A 87 5.32 -2.77 36.22
C VAL A 87 5.36 -2.25 34.76
N GLY A 88 6.07 -1.14 34.53
CA GLY A 88 6.27 -0.59 33.20
C GLY A 88 7.06 -1.54 32.30
N GLN A 89 8.14 -2.13 32.80
CA GLN A 89 8.92 -3.12 32.06
C GLN A 89 8.06 -4.32 31.63
N VAL A 90 7.23 -4.86 32.54
CA VAL A 90 6.34 -6.00 32.21
C VAL A 90 5.32 -5.64 31.13
N LYS A 91 4.78 -4.42 31.13
CA LYS A 91 3.87 -3.96 30.07
C LYS A 91 4.58 -3.90 28.72
N LEU A 92 5.76 -3.28 28.64
CA LEU A 92 6.56 -3.19 27.42
C LEU A 92 6.99 -4.56 26.89
N MET A 93 7.36 -5.49 27.78
CA MET A 93 7.67 -6.88 27.40
C MET A 93 6.45 -7.61 26.79
N LYS A 94 5.24 -7.38 27.32
CA LYS A 94 4.00 -7.94 26.74
C LYS A 94 3.74 -7.38 25.35
N GLU A 95 3.92 -6.08 25.16
CA GLU A 95 3.78 -5.46 23.84
C GLU A 95 4.80 -6.01 22.85
N LEU A 96 6.07 -6.13 23.23
CA LEU A 96 7.11 -6.77 22.40
C LEU A 96 6.73 -8.21 22.03
N ALA A 97 6.18 -8.98 22.97
CA ALA A 97 5.73 -10.34 22.75
C ALA A 97 4.57 -10.40 21.73
N ALA A 98 3.63 -9.43 21.75
CA ALA A 98 2.56 -9.32 20.78
C ALA A 98 3.10 -9.08 19.35
N TRP A 99 4.25 -8.43 19.22
CA TRP A 99 4.97 -8.28 17.94
C TRP A 99 5.88 -9.47 17.59
N GLY A 100 5.87 -10.54 18.40
CA GLY A 100 6.64 -11.76 18.17
C GLY A 100 8.06 -11.73 18.75
N PHE A 101 8.33 -10.85 19.71
CA PHE A 101 9.60 -10.77 20.43
C PHE A 101 9.41 -11.05 21.93
N SER A 102 9.20 -12.33 22.27
CA SER A 102 9.12 -12.76 23.66
C SER A 102 10.47 -12.66 24.37
N MET A 103 10.48 -12.26 25.64
CA MET A 103 11.65 -12.22 26.52
C MET A 103 11.58 -13.31 27.57
N ASP A 104 12.68 -14.00 27.81
CA ASP A 104 12.81 -14.96 28.86
C ASP A 104 13.13 -14.25 30.20
N ARG A 105 12.17 -14.28 31.13
CA ARG A 105 12.29 -13.62 32.43
C ARG A 105 13.35 -14.25 33.36
N ARG A 106 13.91 -15.42 33.01
CA ARG A 106 14.97 -16.10 33.74
C ARG A 106 16.35 -15.58 33.37
N LYS A 107 16.46 -14.87 32.26
CA LYS A 107 17.70 -14.28 31.77
C LYS A 107 17.82 -12.81 32.15
N PRO A 108 19.05 -12.30 32.25
CA PRO A 108 19.29 -10.88 32.45
C PRO A 108 18.57 -10.06 31.34
N LEU A 109 17.95 -8.95 31.72
CA LEU A 109 17.22 -8.09 30.80
C LEU A 109 18.10 -7.60 29.65
N GLU A 110 19.35 -7.26 29.97
CA GLU A 110 20.33 -6.75 28.99
C GLU A 110 20.64 -7.76 27.89
N ASP A 111 20.73 -9.06 28.24
CA ASP A 111 20.96 -10.13 27.28
C ASP A 111 19.77 -10.29 26.31
N GLU A 112 18.56 -10.24 26.86
CA GLU A 112 17.33 -10.35 26.08
C GLU A 112 17.11 -9.13 25.17
N VAL A 113 17.37 -7.92 25.66
CA VAL A 113 17.37 -6.69 24.85
C VAL A 113 18.39 -6.80 23.73
N SER A 114 19.60 -7.23 24.02
CA SER A 114 20.67 -7.43 23.01
C SER A 114 20.30 -8.48 21.96
N ARG A 115 19.62 -9.55 22.38
CA ARG A 115 19.11 -10.59 21.46
C ARG A 115 18.05 -10.03 20.51
N ILE A 116 17.07 -9.29 21.06
CA ILE A 116 16.01 -8.70 20.23
C ILE A 116 16.59 -7.63 19.32
N PHE A 117 17.51 -6.81 19.79
CA PHE A 117 18.18 -5.80 18.96
C PHE A 117 18.88 -6.42 17.75
N ARG A 118 19.59 -7.54 17.93
CA ARG A 118 20.19 -8.31 16.82
C ARG A 118 19.12 -8.81 15.83
N SER A 119 17.99 -9.29 16.35
CA SER A 119 16.87 -9.72 15.50
C SER A 119 16.25 -8.57 14.72
N LEU A 120 16.12 -7.37 15.31
CA LEU A 120 15.65 -6.17 14.61
C LEU A 120 16.64 -5.69 13.53
N LYS A 121 17.94 -5.82 13.78
CA LYS A 121 18.98 -5.54 12.76
C LYS A 121 18.83 -6.47 11.55
N SER A 122 18.60 -7.76 11.80
CA SER A 122 18.32 -8.73 10.73
C SER A 122 17.01 -8.40 9.99
N LEU A 123 15.96 -8.00 10.72
CA LEU A 123 14.70 -7.55 10.12
C LEU A 123 14.89 -6.34 9.22
N LYS A 124 15.68 -5.34 9.66
CA LYS A 124 16.04 -4.17 8.86
C LYS A 124 16.73 -4.56 7.55
N SER A 125 17.70 -5.47 7.61
CA SER A 125 18.38 -5.97 6.41
C SER A 125 17.42 -6.69 5.47
N ASN A 126 16.50 -7.50 5.99
CA ASN A 126 15.47 -8.18 5.19
C ASN A 126 14.53 -7.17 4.49
N ILE A 127 14.13 -6.09 5.17
CA ILE A 127 13.33 -5.01 4.59
C ILE A 127 14.08 -4.37 3.42
N LEU A 128 15.36 -4.06 3.59
CA LEU A 128 16.19 -3.47 2.53
C LEU A 128 16.30 -4.38 1.30
N ILE A 129 16.52 -5.68 1.50
CA ILE A 129 16.56 -6.66 0.41
C ILE A 129 15.22 -6.71 -0.32
N LYS A 130 14.09 -6.76 0.42
CA LYS A 130 12.76 -6.77 -0.20
C LYS A 130 12.44 -5.48 -0.96
N LYS A 131 12.86 -4.32 -0.43
CA LYS A 131 12.72 -3.04 -1.14
C LYS A 131 13.55 -3.00 -2.42
N ALA A 132 14.79 -3.45 -2.37
CA ALA A 132 15.65 -3.51 -3.55
C ALA A 132 15.05 -4.43 -4.63
N ALA A 133 14.61 -5.63 -4.25
CA ALA A 133 13.96 -6.56 -5.17
C ALA A 133 12.68 -5.98 -5.78
N PHE A 134 11.86 -5.30 -4.97
CA PHE A 134 10.68 -4.61 -5.44
C PHE A 134 11.02 -3.51 -6.44
N GLN A 135 12.02 -2.69 -6.14
CA GLN A 135 12.49 -1.62 -7.04
C GLN A 135 13.05 -2.14 -8.36
N GLU A 136 13.79 -3.25 -8.34
CA GLU A 136 14.31 -3.87 -9.57
C GLU A 136 13.18 -4.38 -10.47
N THR A 137 12.17 -5.03 -9.89
CA THR A 137 11.00 -5.49 -10.64
C THR A 137 10.28 -4.31 -11.30
N HIS A 138 10.12 -3.20 -10.57
CA HIS A 138 9.39 -2.02 -11.06
C HIS A 138 10.22 -1.09 -11.95
N LYS A 139 11.56 -1.11 -11.86
CA LYS A 139 12.40 -0.40 -12.85
C LYS A 139 12.24 -0.97 -14.25
N LYS A 140 12.01 -2.27 -14.38
CA LYS A 140 11.71 -2.91 -15.66
C LYS A 140 10.31 -2.57 -16.19
N GLU A 141 9.38 -2.26 -15.29
CA GLU A 141 8.01 -1.86 -15.63
C GLU A 141 7.88 -0.34 -15.87
N ALA A 142 8.70 0.48 -15.23
CA ALA A 142 8.70 1.96 -15.37
C ALA A 142 9.20 2.46 -16.74
N THR A 143 9.73 1.58 -17.58
CA THR A 143 9.91 1.81 -19.01
C THR A 143 8.60 1.57 -19.79
N GLN A 144 7.56 1.02 -19.14
CA GLN A 144 6.23 0.88 -19.72
C GLN A 144 5.37 2.10 -19.35
N GLU A 145 5.08 2.88 -20.38
CA GLU A 145 4.01 3.85 -20.58
C GLU A 145 3.46 4.53 -19.31
N LYS A 146 3.70 5.85 -19.19
CA LYS A 146 2.88 6.72 -18.32
C LYS A 146 1.41 6.31 -18.46
N LEU A 147 0.73 6.15 -17.32
CA LEU A 147 -0.71 6.02 -17.27
C LEU A 147 -1.32 7.25 -17.99
N ASP A 148 -1.69 7.06 -19.23
CA ASP A 148 -2.30 8.08 -20.07
C ASP A 148 -3.80 7.75 -20.15
N LEU A 149 -4.57 8.43 -19.31
CA LEU A 149 -6.01 8.23 -19.24
C LEU A 149 -6.69 8.49 -20.59
N ASP A 150 -6.27 9.52 -21.32
CA ASP A 150 -6.86 9.88 -22.61
C ASP A 150 -6.63 8.79 -23.63
N ARG A 151 -5.43 8.24 -23.66
CA ARG A 151 -5.08 7.10 -24.51
C ARG A 151 -5.87 5.84 -24.13
N ASP A 152 -6.00 5.56 -22.82
CA ASP A 152 -6.79 4.43 -22.34
C ASP A 152 -8.28 4.58 -22.73
N ILE A 153 -8.84 5.78 -22.63
CA ILE A 153 -10.20 6.08 -23.07
C ILE A 153 -10.36 5.79 -24.55
N VAL A 154 -9.50 6.33 -25.39
CA VAL A 154 -9.53 6.13 -26.85
C VAL A 154 -9.44 4.64 -27.20
N ASN A 155 -8.54 3.91 -26.56
CA ASN A 155 -8.39 2.47 -26.80
C ASN A 155 -9.66 1.67 -26.42
N VAL A 156 -10.28 2.01 -25.30
CA VAL A 156 -11.51 1.37 -24.83
C VAL A 156 -12.69 1.73 -25.74
N GLU A 157 -12.82 2.99 -26.17
CA GLU A 157 -13.85 3.42 -27.12
C GLU A 157 -13.76 2.69 -28.45
N GLN A 158 -12.54 2.59 -29.01
CA GLN A 158 -12.28 1.87 -30.24
C GLN A 158 -12.64 0.38 -30.12
N ALA A 159 -12.18 -0.27 -29.02
CA ALA A 159 -12.47 -1.69 -28.79
C ALA A 159 -13.97 -1.99 -28.56
N LEU A 160 -14.73 -1.01 -28.09
CA LEU A 160 -16.19 -1.12 -27.88
C LEU A 160 -17.03 -0.71 -29.12
N GLY A 161 -16.40 -0.43 -30.26
CA GLY A 161 -17.08 -0.14 -31.56
C GLY A 161 -17.24 1.33 -31.89
N GLY A 162 -16.46 2.22 -31.27
CA GLY A 162 -16.25 3.60 -31.72
C GLY A 162 -17.42 4.58 -31.58
N GLY A 163 -18.46 4.25 -30.81
CA GLY A 163 -19.65 5.11 -30.70
C GLY A 163 -19.97 5.61 -29.30
N LYS A 164 -19.06 5.39 -28.32
CA LYS A 164 -19.28 5.78 -26.95
C LYS A 164 -18.32 6.90 -26.56
N ASN A 165 -18.88 8.06 -26.29
CA ASN A 165 -18.11 9.16 -25.70
C ASN A 165 -18.00 8.92 -24.21
N ILE A 166 -16.82 8.51 -23.73
CA ILE A 166 -16.55 8.24 -22.33
C ILE A 166 -16.11 9.53 -21.66
N ASP A 167 -17.00 10.08 -20.84
CA ASP A 167 -16.71 11.26 -20.04
C ASP A 167 -15.95 10.83 -18.75
N PRO A 168 -14.66 11.21 -18.62
CA PRO A 168 -13.84 10.81 -17.43
C PRO A 168 -14.38 11.38 -16.13
N ASP A 169 -15.03 12.55 -16.14
CA ASP A 169 -15.54 13.19 -14.93
C ASP A 169 -16.82 12.53 -14.41
N ARG A 170 -17.63 11.98 -15.32
CA ARG A 170 -18.92 11.36 -15.00
C ARG A 170 -18.87 9.84 -14.92
N THR A 171 -17.78 9.22 -15.37
CA THR A 171 -17.67 7.76 -15.37
C THR A 171 -17.18 7.24 -14.02
N MET A 172 -18.03 6.47 -13.36
CA MET A 172 -17.66 5.78 -12.12
C MET A 172 -16.55 4.75 -12.39
N MET A 173 -15.66 4.54 -11.41
CA MET A 173 -14.54 3.61 -11.54
C MET A 173 -14.99 2.17 -11.87
N SER A 174 -16.03 1.67 -11.20
CA SER A 174 -16.59 0.34 -11.48
C SER A 174 -17.07 0.18 -12.91
N LYS A 175 -17.73 1.21 -13.46
CA LYS A 175 -18.18 1.23 -14.86
C LYS A 175 -16.99 1.26 -15.82
N TRP A 176 -15.99 2.07 -15.54
CA TRP A 176 -14.74 2.13 -16.30
C TRP A 176 -14.05 0.77 -16.37
N VAL A 177 -13.85 0.12 -15.22
CA VAL A 177 -13.22 -1.21 -15.18
C VAL A 177 -14.03 -2.25 -15.95
N ALA A 178 -15.36 -2.21 -15.85
CA ALA A 178 -16.22 -3.10 -16.63
C ALA A 178 -16.05 -2.88 -18.16
N MET A 179 -15.90 -1.62 -18.59
CA MET A 179 -15.62 -1.29 -20.01
C MET A 179 -14.25 -1.79 -20.46
N VAL A 180 -13.21 -1.59 -19.64
CA VAL A 180 -11.85 -2.10 -19.90
C VAL A 180 -11.83 -3.62 -20.02
N ARG A 181 -12.55 -4.34 -19.16
CA ARG A 181 -12.68 -5.80 -19.24
C ARG A 181 -13.32 -6.21 -20.55
N LYS A 182 -14.44 -5.60 -20.89
CA LYS A 182 -15.16 -5.90 -22.14
C LYS A 182 -14.32 -5.58 -23.38
N ALA A 183 -13.51 -4.53 -23.33
CA ALA A 183 -12.59 -4.17 -24.42
C ALA A 183 -11.45 -5.19 -24.60
N LYS A 184 -11.06 -5.89 -23.53
CA LYS A 184 -10.02 -6.94 -23.55
C LYS A 184 -10.55 -8.33 -23.93
N GLU A 185 -11.86 -8.55 -23.89
CA GLU A 185 -12.44 -9.82 -24.34
C GLU A 185 -12.22 -9.92 -25.87
N PRO A 186 -11.62 -11.03 -26.34
CA PRO A 186 -11.48 -11.22 -27.78
C PRO A 186 -12.89 -11.19 -28.40
N SER A 187 -13.06 -10.34 -29.41
CA SER A 187 -14.31 -10.29 -30.19
C SER A 187 -14.63 -11.70 -30.65
N LYS A 188 -15.63 -12.34 -30.06
CA LYS A 188 -16.16 -13.58 -30.61
C LYS A 188 -16.64 -13.22 -32.01
N SER A 189 -15.80 -13.49 -33.00
CA SER A 189 -16.20 -13.44 -34.39
C SER A 189 -17.43 -14.35 -34.50
N VAL A 190 -18.57 -13.71 -34.70
CA VAL A 190 -19.78 -14.39 -35.13
C VAL A 190 -19.47 -14.90 -36.53
N ILE A 191 -19.21 -16.21 -36.62
CA ILE A 191 -19.17 -16.93 -37.89
C ILE A 191 -20.60 -17.19 -38.32
#